data_bb80202aed081cdfa1b056c8d44b12f1
#
_entry.id   bb80202aed081cdfa1b056c8d44b12f1
#
_cell.length_a   1.000
_cell.length_b   1.000
_cell.length_c   1.000
_cell.angle_alpha   90.00
_cell.angle_beta   90.00
_cell.angle_gamma   90.00
#
_symmetry.space_group_name_H-M   'P 1'
#
loop_
_entity.id
_entity.type
_entity.pdbx_description
1 polymer ?
#
loop_
_entity_poly.entity_id
_entity_poly.type
_entity_poly.pdbx_seq_one_letter_code
_entity_poly.pdbx_strand_id
1 'polypeptide(L)'
;MTDPALPISIDSHRDQHAIATASPADLDLTADVLVIGGGPAGTWAALKAAETGAQVVLADKGYCGTSGPTAAAGTGVWFVPPDAAAREKAIAHREALGGYLHDRRWAHRVLDQTYENMIELGEQGGYPWPSAPDGRIVRRGVHGPEYMRRQRIRIQRAGVRILDHSPALELLVDADGSVAGAAGHQRQQDMTWRVRAGAVVLAAGGCAFLSGALGCNVVTGDGALFAAEVGAELSGMEFSNHYSIAAEFSSVTKGRFFSQATFFHEDGSLLEGAGSQKGRSVIGRALLNEKVYAQLHWVDETTQQFMRHAQPNFFLPFDRHGIDPFTQKFPITCLLEGSIRGTGGVRIVTDDCATSVPGLYAAGDSATRELVCGGFTGGGSHNAAWAVSSGTWAGRAAARHARGLGERARRQRPVYATGQAGLRPTGKPGHPDEHRDIVEIARGEALPYEKNWFRTRERMITSLDILNDSWTRLRGSLTAPGPQARRTREAAAMTAFARWMYSAGLARTETRGMHKREDFPQLDQAQHHRLLTGGLDDVWVTPEPVRPVAEMAS
;
A
#
# COMPACT_ATOMS: atom_id res chain seq x y z
N MET A 1 42.36 -1.17 26.80
CA MET A 1 42.77 -1.80 25.53
C MET A 1 41.55 -1.73 24.63
N THR A 2 41.55 -0.78 23.74
CA THR A 2 40.49 -0.46 22.79
C THR A 2 40.76 -1.23 21.51
N ASP A 3 39.82 -2.08 21.12
CA ASP A 3 39.86 -2.85 19.90
C ASP A 3 39.42 -1.93 18.72
N PRO A 4 40.17 -1.86 17.63
CA PRO A 4 39.85 -0.96 16.53
C PRO A 4 38.77 -1.55 15.63
N ALA A 5 37.75 -0.75 15.37
CA ALA A 5 36.70 -1.02 14.41
C ALA A 5 37.28 -1.28 13.01
N LEU A 6 36.97 -2.45 12.44
CA LEU A 6 37.24 -2.77 11.04
C LEU A 6 36.38 -1.91 10.12
N PRO A 7 36.92 -1.36 9.04
CA PRO A 7 36.14 -0.62 8.06
C PRO A 7 35.25 -1.59 7.29
N ILE A 8 33.95 -1.33 7.27
CA ILE A 8 32.99 -2.02 6.41
C ILE A 8 33.25 -1.58 4.98
N SER A 9 33.88 -2.44 4.20
CA SER A 9 34.01 -2.31 2.76
C SER A 9 32.61 -2.42 2.13
N ILE A 10 32.18 -1.33 1.50
CA ILE A 10 31.00 -1.35 0.62
C ILE A 10 31.47 -1.92 -0.72
N ASP A 11 31.65 -3.23 -0.77
CA ASP A 11 31.81 -3.92 -2.05
C ASP A 11 30.44 -4.14 -2.66
N SER A 12 30.20 -3.41 -3.74
CA SER A 12 29.03 -3.53 -4.59
C SER A 12 29.06 -4.87 -5.33
N HIS A 13 28.52 -5.92 -4.74
CA HIS A 13 28.14 -7.12 -5.51
C HIS A 13 26.90 -6.81 -6.34
N ARG A 14 27.11 -6.09 -7.46
CA ARG A 14 26.22 -6.20 -8.61
C ARG A 14 26.50 -7.55 -9.25
N ASP A 15 25.73 -8.56 -8.86
CA ASP A 15 25.66 -9.79 -9.63
C ASP A 15 25.26 -9.42 -11.05
N GLN A 16 26.19 -9.62 -11.98
CA GLN A 16 25.97 -9.45 -13.42
C GLN A 16 25.09 -10.61 -13.90
N HIS A 17 23.81 -10.57 -13.59
CA HIS A 17 22.86 -11.44 -14.28
C HIS A 17 22.71 -10.94 -15.72
N ALA A 18 22.84 -11.85 -16.68
CA ALA A 18 22.72 -11.57 -18.10
C ALA A 18 21.41 -10.82 -18.37
N ILE A 19 21.53 -9.53 -18.68
CA ILE A 19 20.40 -8.68 -19.06
C ILE A 19 19.93 -9.17 -20.42
N ALA A 20 18.81 -9.89 -20.46
CA ALA A 20 18.21 -10.33 -21.71
C ALA A 20 17.42 -9.18 -22.36
N THR A 21 17.56 -8.99 -23.66
CA THR A 21 16.66 -8.09 -24.40
C THR A 21 15.21 -8.50 -24.18
N ALA A 22 14.34 -7.54 -23.90
CA ALA A 22 12.94 -7.83 -23.68
C ALA A 22 12.33 -8.49 -24.95
N SER A 23 11.64 -9.61 -24.77
CA SER A 23 10.99 -10.33 -25.87
C SER A 23 10.00 -9.43 -26.62
N PRO A 24 9.77 -9.64 -27.93
CA PRO A 24 8.68 -9.00 -28.64
C PRO A 24 7.36 -9.18 -27.88
N ALA A 25 6.52 -8.15 -27.85
CA ALA A 25 5.20 -8.19 -27.23
C ALA A 25 4.13 -7.99 -28.30
N ASP A 26 2.94 -8.60 -28.09
CA ASP A 26 1.81 -8.46 -29.01
C ASP A 26 1.33 -7.01 -29.10
N LEU A 27 1.40 -6.30 -27.98
CA LEU A 27 1.13 -4.87 -27.89
C LEU A 27 2.39 -4.13 -27.40
N ASP A 28 3.06 -3.41 -28.31
CA ASP A 28 4.26 -2.62 -28.02
C ASP A 28 3.95 -1.11 -28.10
N LEU A 29 4.06 -0.42 -26.99
CA LEU A 29 3.71 0.99 -26.84
C LEU A 29 4.90 1.83 -26.38
N THR A 30 4.82 3.13 -26.65
CA THR A 30 5.71 4.14 -26.10
C THR A 30 4.88 5.22 -25.39
N ALA A 31 5.41 5.76 -24.30
CA ALA A 31 4.80 6.84 -23.53
C ALA A 31 5.88 7.76 -22.94
N ASP A 32 5.50 8.94 -22.51
CA ASP A 32 6.34 9.76 -21.65
C ASP A 32 6.32 9.20 -20.22
N VAL A 33 5.12 8.88 -19.73
CA VAL A 33 4.91 8.34 -18.39
C VAL A 33 4.05 7.08 -18.46
N LEU A 34 4.52 6.02 -17.84
CA LEU A 34 3.72 4.83 -17.54
C LEU A 34 3.30 4.86 -16.08
N VAL A 35 2.01 4.72 -15.81
CA VAL A 35 1.47 4.57 -14.46
C VAL A 35 1.00 3.13 -14.26
N ILE A 36 1.46 2.46 -13.21
CA ILE A 36 1.06 1.08 -12.86
C ILE A 36 0.11 1.14 -11.67
N GLY A 37 -1.17 0.85 -11.92
CA GLY A 37 -2.26 0.87 -10.95
C GLY A 37 -3.24 2.03 -11.15
N GLY A 38 -4.52 1.71 -11.28
CA GLY A 38 -5.64 2.64 -11.55
C GLY A 38 -6.43 3.06 -10.31
N GLY A 39 -5.83 2.95 -9.11
CA GLY A 39 -6.39 3.46 -7.86
C GLY A 39 -6.27 5.00 -7.74
N PRO A 40 -6.61 5.57 -6.55
CA PRO A 40 -6.54 7.03 -6.35
C PRO A 40 -5.19 7.64 -6.73
N ALA A 41 -4.08 7.07 -6.23
CA ALA A 41 -2.74 7.59 -6.50
C ALA A 41 -2.41 7.56 -7.99
N GLY A 42 -2.68 6.44 -8.67
CA GLY A 42 -2.40 6.29 -10.10
C GLY A 42 -3.25 7.20 -10.97
N THR A 43 -4.53 7.36 -10.67
CA THR A 43 -5.40 8.26 -11.44
C THR A 43 -5.02 9.74 -11.26
N TRP A 44 -4.62 10.16 -10.04
CA TRP A 44 -4.07 11.50 -9.85
C TRP A 44 -2.71 11.66 -10.56
N ALA A 45 -1.82 10.67 -10.50
CA ALA A 45 -0.54 10.71 -11.20
C ALA A 45 -0.73 10.82 -12.71
N ALA A 46 -1.58 9.99 -13.28
CA ALA A 46 -1.88 10.01 -14.72
C ALA A 46 -2.48 11.35 -15.16
N LEU A 47 -3.44 11.88 -14.39
CA LEU A 47 -4.05 13.17 -14.67
C LEU A 47 -3.00 14.28 -14.65
N LYS A 48 -2.21 14.36 -13.57
CA LYS A 48 -1.24 15.45 -13.38
C LYS A 48 -0.04 15.35 -14.33
N ALA A 49 0.31 14.17 -14.81
CA ALA A 49 1.25 14.02 -15.90
C ALA A 49 0.66 14.49 -17.24
N ALA A 50 -0.58 14.08 -17.57
CA ALA A 50 -1.25 14.46 -18.82
C ALA A 50 -1.51 15.99 -18.91
N GLU A 51 -1.85 16.64 -17.79
CA GLU A 51 -2.02 18.11 -17.72
C GLU A 51 -0.74 18.88 -18.12
N THR A 52 0.43 18.24 -18.06
CA THR A 52 1.69 18.85 -18.54
C THR A 52 1.92 18.69 -20.05
N GLY A 53 1.01 18.03 -20.76
CA GLY A 53 1.16 17.66 -22.18
C GLY A 53 1.91 16.33 -22.40
N ALA A 54 2.21 15.56 -21.36
CA ALA A 54 2.87 14.26 -21.49
C ALA A 54 1.92 13.20 -22.06
N GLN A 55 2.44 12.31 -22.91
CA GLN A 55 1.74 11.09 -23.33
C GLN A 55 1.76 10.07 -22.20
N VAL A 56 0.59 9.69 -21.69
CA VAL A 56 0.47 8.82 -20.52
C VAL A 56 -0.25 7.53 -20.88
N VAL A 57 0.35 6.41 -20.47
CA VAL A 57 -0.30 5.10 -20.42
C VAL A 57 -0.51 4.71 -18.96
N LEU A 58 -1.70 4.23 -18.62
CA LEU A 58 -2.03 3.67 -17.31
C LEU A 58 -2.40 2.20 -17.46
N ALA A 59 -1.68 1.29 -16.80
CA ALA A 59 -1.98 -0.13 -16.76
C ALA A 59 -2.59 -0.51 -15.40
N ASP A 60 -3.76 -1.16 -15.41
CA ASP A 60 -4.44 -1.64 -14.21
C ASP A 60 -4.61 -3.16 -14.26
N LYS A 61 -4.33 -3.84 -13.14
CA LYS A 61 -4.47 -5.29 -12.97
C LYS A 61 -5.92 -5.77 -13.12
N GLY A 62 -6.88 -4.92 -12.73
CA GLY A 62 -8.31 -5.10 -12.91
C GLY A 62 -8.88 -4.06 -13.86
N TYR A 63 -9.99 -3.44 -13.48
CA TYR A 63 -10.62 -2.36 -14.23
C TYR A 63 -10.40 -1.03 -13.51
N CYS A 64 -9.69 -0.11 -14.15
CA CYS A 64 -9.41 1.21 -13.59
C CYS A 64 -10.72 1.94 -13.21
N GLY A 65 -10.88 2.25 -11.93
CA GLY A 65 -12.10 2.85 -11.37
C GLY A 65 -12.99 1.88 -10.59
N THR A 66 -12.72 0.56 -10.61
CA THR A 66 -13.47 -0.42 -9.81
C THR A 66 -12.57 -1.40 -9.05
N SER A 67 -11.30 -1.48 -9.39
CA SER A 67 -10.33 -2.31 -8.68
C SER A 67 -9.77 -1.61 -7.44
N GLY A 68 -9.39 -2.43 -6.45
CA GLY A 68 -8.75 -1.96 -5.23
C GLY A 68 -9.70 -1.49 -4.11
N PRO A 69 -9.12 -1.25 -2.93
CA PRO A 69 -9.89 -1.06 -1.70
C PRO A 69 -10.65 0.29 -1.63
N THR A 70 -10.26 1.30 -2.39
CA THR A 70 -10.98 2.58 -2.41
C THR A 70 -12.27 2.51 -3.22
N ALA A 71 -12.26 1.83 -4.36
CA ALA A 71 -13.42 1.72 -5.24
C ALA A 71 -14.60 0.98 -4.59
N ALA A 72 -14.34 0.10 -3.64
CA ALA A 72 -15.36 -0.76 -3.02
C ALA A 72 -16.07 -0.13 -1.82
N ALA A 73 -15.59 0.97 -1.26
CA ALA A 73 -16.08 1.49 0.03
C ALA A 73 -15.98 3.02 0.13
N GLY A 74 -16.64 3.59 1.15
CA GLY A 74 -16.41 4.97 1.55
C GLY A 74 -15.00 5.16 2.12
N THR A 75 -14.38 6.30 1.86
CA THR A 75 -13.03 6.60 2.31
C THR A 75 -12.98 7.99 2.96
N GLY A 76 -12.56 8.06 4.23
CA GLY A 76 -12.24 9.33 4.87
C GLY A 76 -11.02 9.98 4.21
N VAL A 77 -11.00 11.31 4.16
CA VAL A 77 -9.87 12.10 3.66
C VAL A 77 -9.37 13.03 4.77
N TRP A 78 -8.08 13.10 4.96
CA TRP A 78 -7.45 14.01 5.93
C TRP A 78 -7.46 15.44 5.39
N PHE A 79 -8.66 16.00 5.34
CA PHE A 79 -8.94 17.33 4.85
C PHE A 79 -9.01 18.30 6.03
N VAL A 80 -8.03 19.19 6.14
CA VAL A 80 -7.96 20.25 7.15
C VAL A 80 -7.74 21.56 6.42
N PRO A 81 -8.63 22.55 6.58
CA PRO A 81 -8.45 23.89 6.00
C PRO A 81 -7.10 24.51 6.38
N PRO A 82 -6.61 25.51 5.64
CA PRO A 82 -5.33 26.18 5.91
C PRO A 82 -5.42 27.12 7.13
N ASP A 83 -5.77 26.53 8.27
CA ASP A 83 -5.76 27.15 9.59
C ASP A 83 -4.62 26.55 10.41
N ALA A 84 -3.68 27.35 10.86
CA ALA A 84 -2.47 26.91 11.51
C ALA A 84 -2.74 26.09 12.79
N ALA A 85 -3.69 26.55 13.63
CA ALA A 85 -4.01 25.88 14.90
C ALA A 85 -4.71 24.54 14.66
N ALA A 86 -5.64 24.48 13.70
CA ALA A 86 -6.33 23.24 13.35
C ALA A 86 -5.36 22.20 12.75
N ARG A 87 -4.41 22.64 11.90
CA ARG A 87 -3.40 21.76 11.31
C ARG A 87 -2.41 21.26 12.35
N GLU A 88 -1.93 22.13 13.21
CA GLU A 88 -1.06 21.75 14.32
C GLU A 88 -1.70 20.69 15.20
N LYS A 89 -2.94 20.90 15.63
CA LYS A 89 -3.71 19.92 16.40
C LYS A 89 -3.88 18.58 15.65
N ALA A 90 -4.12 18.63 14.36
CA ALA A 90 -4.31 17.44 13.53
C ALA A 90 -3.01 16.64 13.37
N ILE A 91 -1.86 17.30 13.28
CA ILE A 91 -0.54 16.68 13.18
C ILE A 91 -0.14 16.10 14.54
N ALA A 92 -0.16 16.89 15.61
CA ALA A 92 0.25 16.48 16.96
C ALA A 92 -0.52 15.24 17.46
N HIS A 93 -1.82 15.14 17.14
CA HIS A 93 -2.61 13.95 17.48
C HIS A 93 -2.05 12.66 16.89
N ARG A 94 -1.31 12.73 15.77
CA ARG A 94 -0.78 11.56 15.05
C ARG A 94 0.64 11.20 15.45
N GLU A 95 1.42 12.15 15.93
CA GLU A 95 2.82 11.96 16.29
C GLU A 95 3.02 10.82 17.28
N ALA A 96 2.30 10.89 18.40
CA ALA A 96 2.38 9.89 19.46
C ALA A 96 1.93 8.50 18.98
N LEU A 97 0.87 8.42 18.15
CA LEU A 97 0.39 7.15 17.59
C LEU A 97 1.42 6.51 16.64
N GLY A 98 2.10 7.33 15.85
CA GLY A 98 3.13 6.90 14.90
C GLY A 98 4.50 6.65 15.53
N GLY A 99 4.64 6.81 16.86
CA GLY A 99 5.90 6.64 17.56
C GLY A 99 6.97 7.66 17.19
N TYR A 100 6.54 8.87 16.77
CA TYR A 100 7.38 10.02 16.39
C TYR A 100 8.35 9.77 15.22
N LEU A 101 8.08 8.79 14.34
CA LEU A 101 8.90 8.50 13.17
C LEU A 101 8.55 9.33 11.93
N HIS A 102 7.45 10.10 11.97
CA HIS A 102 7.03 10.94 10.86
C HIS A 102 7.92 12.19 10.71
N ASP A 103 7.78 12.87 9.60
CA ASP A 103 8.37 14.17 9.31
C ASP A 103 7.24 15.21 9.20
N ARG A 104 7.21 16.19 10.11
CA ARG A 104 6.16 17.24 10.16
C ARG A 104 6.04 18.01 8.85
N ARG A 105 7.16 18.22 8.15
CA ARG A 105 7.19 18.88 6.85
C ARG A 105 6.34 18.11 5.83
N TRP A 106 6.44 16.78 5.82
CA TRP A 106 5.60 15.93 4.96
C TRP A 106 4.13 15.98 5.35
N ALA A 107 3.82 16.04 6.63
CA ALA A 107 2.45 16.16 7.11
C ALA A 107 1.80 17.46 6.62
N HIS A 108 2.50 18.61 6.75
CA HIS A 108 2.03 19.91 6.22
C HIS A 108 1.83 19.88 4.71
N ARG A 109 2.81 19.39 3.94
CA ARG A 109 2.72 19.28 2.49
C ARG A 109 1.53 18.42 2.05
N VAL A 110 1.28 17.30 2.73
CA VAL A 110 0.12 16.43 2.43
C VAL A 110 -1.18 17.16 2.73
N LEU A 111 -1.27 17.93 3.81
CA LEU A 111 -2.46 18.71 4.12
C LEU A 111 -2.73 19.79 3.07
N ASP A 112 -1.69 20.50 2.62
CA ASP A 112 -1.81 21.53 1.57
C ASP A 112 -2.28 20.90 0.26
N GLN A 113 -1.59 19.89 -0.24
CA GLN A 113 -1.92 19.26 -1.50
C GLN A 113 -3.30 18.57 -1.46
N THR A 114 -3.65 17.95 -0.33
CA THR A 114 -4.99 17.33 -0.17
C THR A 114 -6.08 18.40 -0.20
N TYR A 115 -5.85 19.53 0.44
CA TYR A 115 -6.82 20.64 0.44
C TYR A 115 -7.09 21.11 -1.00
N GLU A 116 -6.05 21.41 -1.77
CA GLU A 116 -6.14 21.81 -3.17
C GLU A 116 -6.86 20.77 -4.04
N ASN A 117 -6.44 19.50 -3.92
CA ASN A 117 -6.99 18.45 -4.77
C ASN A 117 -8.46 18.12 -4.46
N MET A 118 -8.91 18.27 -3.21
CA MET A 118 -10.33 18.08 -2.88
C MET A 118 -11.21 19.23 -3.35
N ILE A 119 -10.68 20.44 -3.45
CA ILE A 119 -11.37 21.57 -4.09
C ILE A 119 -11.45 21.30 -5.60
N GLU A 120 -10.32 20.99 -6.24
CA GLU A 120 -10.25 20.67 -7.68
C GLU A 120 -11.18 19.53 -8.06
N LEU A 121 -11.27 18.48 -7.22
CA LEU A 121 -12.17 17.35 -7.45
C LEU A 121 -13.64 17.79 -7.54
N GLY A 122 -14.05 18.76 -6.77
CA GLY A 122 -15.40 19.36 -6.86
C GLY A 122 -15.56 20.26 -8.07
N GLU A 123 -14.69 21.23 -8.22
CA GLU A 123 -14.82 22.31 -9.21
C GLU A 123 -14.58 21.82 -10.65
N GLN A 124 -13.51 21.07 -10.86
CA GLN A 124 -13.13 20.56 -12.18
C GLN A 124 -13.58 19.12 -12.42
N GLY A 125 -13.59 18.30 -11.35
CA GLY A 125 -13.98 16.89 -11.41
C GLY A 125 -15.50 16.68 -11.30
N GLY A 126 -16.26 17.71 -10.93
CA GLY A 126 -17.71 17.64 -10.75
C GLY A 126 -18.15 16.63 -9.67
N TYR A 127 -17.30 16.40 -8.65
CA TYR A 127 -17.65 15.47 -7.57
C TYR A 127 -18.77 16.06 -6.68
N PRO A 128 -19.87 15.31 -6.43
CA PRO A 128 -21.02 15.83 -5.70
C PRO A 128 -20.76 15.79 -4.18
N TRP A 129 -20.10 16.83 -3.68
CA TRP A 129 -19.86 16.94 -2.25
C TRP A 129 -21.16 17.08 -1.46
N PRO A 130 -21.34 16.34 -0.35
CA PRO A 130 -22.47 16.54 0.53
C PRO A 130 -22.37 17.88 1.26
N SER A 131 -23.52 18.48 1.53
CA SER A 131 -23.65 19.68 2.36
C SER A 131 -24.05 19.31 3.78
N ALA A 132 -23.45 19.94 4.77
CA ALA A 132 -23.91 19.91 6.15
C ALA A 132 -25.24 20.68 6.31
N PRO A 133 -25.99 20.50 7.41
CA PRO A 133 -27.24 21.24 7.64
C PRO A 133 -27.10 22.76 7.61
N ASP A 134 -25.92 23.28 7.92
CA ASP A 134 -25.58 24.71 7.85
C ASP A 134 -25.15 25.19 6.45
N GLY A 135 -25.28 24.35 5.44
CA GLY A 135 -24.94 24.65 4.04
C GLY A 135 -23.44 24.50 3.70
N ARG A 136 -22.57 24.21 4.67
CA ARG A 136 -21.13 24.03 4.40
C ARG A 136 -20.89 22.74 3.63
N ILE A 137 -20.04 22.82 2.60
CA ILE A 137 -19.61 21.66 1.81
C ILE A 137 -18.65 20.79 2.64
N VAL A 138 -18.96 19.49 2.73
CA VAL A 138 -18.20 18.52 3.53
C VAL A 138 -17.23 17.74 2.64
N ARG A 139 -15.92 18.06 2.72
CA ARG A 139 -14.86 17.43 1.90
C ARG A 139 -14.02 16.39 2.65
N ARG A 140 -14.50 15.91 3.82
CA ARG A 140 -13.75 14.97 4.68
C ARG A 140 -13.90 13.50 4.31
N GLY A 141 -14.52 13.19 3.21
CA GLY A 141 -14.69 11.81 2.77
C GLY A 141 -15.27 11.71 1.37
N VAL A 142 -14.95 10.64 0.69
CA VAL A 142 -15.44 10.33 -0.65
C VAL A 142 -16.20 9.01 -0.63
N HIS A 143 -17.24 8.91 -1.45
CA HIS A 143 -17.89 7.66 -1.78
C HIS A 143 -17.09 6.99 -2.89
N GLY A 144 -16.43 5.88 -2.56
CA GLY A 144 -15.41 5.25 -3.41
C GLY A 144 -15.85 4.97 -4.84
N PRO A 145 -17.00 4.32 -5.07
CA PRO A 145 -17.48 4.03 -6.43
C PRO A 145 -17.61 5.31 -7.29
N GLU A 146 -18.26 6.35 -6.76
CA GLU A 146 -18.44 7.61 -7.51
C GLU A 146 -17.11 8.36 -7.69
N TYR A 147 -16.28 8.39 -6.66
CA TYR A 147 -14.95 9.02 -6.73
C TYR A 147 -14.10 8.39 -7.83
N MET A 148 -13.99 7.06 -7.85
CA MET A 148 -13.15 6.37 -8.82
C MET A 148 -13.74 6.42 -10.24
N ARG A 149 -15.07 6.38 -10.36
CA ARG A 149 -15.75 6.61 -11.64
C ARG A 149 -15.41 7.99 -12.23
N ARG A 150 -15.46 9.04 -11.40
CA ARG A 150 -15.09 10.40 -11.81
C ARG A 150 -13.62 10.50 -12.20
N GLN A 151 -12.74 9.91 -11.41
CA GLN A 151 -11.31 9.89 -11.72
C GLN A 151 -11.03 9.22 -13.07
N ARG A 152 -11.67 8.08 -13.37
CA ARG A 152 -11.56 7.44 -14.69
C ARG A 152 -11.98 8.37 -15.81
N ILE A 153 -13.13 9.03 -15.69
CA ILE A 153 -13.62 10.00 -16.69
C ILE A 153 -12.63 11.16 -16.88
N ARG A 154 -12.06 11.69 -15.79
CA ARG A 154 -11.08 12.77 -15.85
C ARG A 154 -9.84 12.39 -16.64
N ILE A 155 -9.24 11.23 -16.34
CA ILE A 155 -8.03 10.79 -17.04
C ILE A 155 -8.31 10.43 -18.51
N GLN A 156 -9.49 9.89 -18.83
CA GLN A 156 -9.90 9.66 -20.22
C GLN A 156 -10.02 10.98 -21.00
N ARG A 157 -10.65 11.99 -20.40
CA ARG A 157 -10.76 13.32 -21.00
C ARG A 157 -9.40 14.03 -21.17
N ALA A 158 -8.44 13.72 -20.30
CA ALA A 158 -7.06 14.20 -20.40
C ALA A 158 -6.21 13.44 -21.44
N GLY A 159 -6.79 12.46 -22.15
CA GLY A 159 -6.10 11.73 -23.21
C GLY A 159 -5.23 10.57 -22.70
N VAL A 160 -5.38 10.14 -21.45
CA VAL A 160 -4.64 8.99 -20.90
C VAL A 160 -5.12 7.70 -21.56
N ARG A 161 -4.19 6.91 -22.12
CA ARG A 161 -4.47 5.56 -22.61
C ARG A 161 -4.54 4.58 -21.46
N ILE A 162 -5.71 4.00 -21.20
CA ILE A 162 -5.94 3.04 -20.13
C ILE A 162 -5.86 1.61 -20.68
N LEU A 163 -5.05 0.77 -20.04
CA LEU A 163 -4.96 -0.68 -20.26
C LEU A 163 -5.63 -1.36 -19.07
N ASP A 164 -6.92 -1.67 -19.20
CA ASP A 164 -7.66 -2.45 -18.21
C ASP A 164 -7.28 -3.92 -18.26
N HIS A 165 -7.43 -4.65 -17.14
CA HIS A 165 -7.13 -6.07 -17.01
C HIS A 165 -5.72 -6.45 -17.48
N SER A 166 -4.79 -5.53 -17.31
CA SER A 166 -3.43 -5.59 -17.84
C SER A 166 -2.39 -5.52 -16.71
N PRO A 167 -2.31 -6.56 -15.83
CA PRO A 167 -1.28 -6.60 -14.80
C PRO A 167 0.10 -6.42 -15.41
N ALA A 168 0.90 -5.51 -14.82
CA ALA A 168 2.33 -5.52 -15.01
C ALA A 168 2.91 -6.77 -14.34
N LEU A 169 3.95 -7.33 -14.94
CA LEU A 169 4.65 -8.50 -14.43
C LEU A 169 6.11 -8.18 -14.06
N GLU A 170 6.69 -7.15 -14.69
CA GLU A 170 8.05 -6.70 -14.41
C GLU A 170 8.26 -5.24 -14.86
N LEU A 171 9.22 -4.57 -14.23
CA LEU A 171 9.78 -3.33 -14.75
C LEU A 171 10.84 -3.62 -15.80
N LEU A 172 11.03 -2.67 -16.71
CA LEU A 172 12.10 -2.69 -17.71
C LEU A 172 13.07 -1.57 -17.38
N VAL A 173 14.37 -1.86 -17.56
CA VAL A 173 15.46 -0.90 -17.36
C VAL A 173 16.20 -0.65 -18.67
N ASP A 174 16.87 0.48 -18.77
CA ASP A 174 17.82 0.75 -19.85
C ASP A 174 19.24 0.25 -19.52
N ALA A 175 20.19 0.52 -20.38
CA ALA A 175 21.58 0.09 -20.22
C ALA A 175 22.25 0.68 -18.96
N ASP A 176 21.77 1.83 -18.48
CA ASP A 176 22.31 2.51 -17.30
C ASP A 176 21.63 2.04 -16.00
N GLY A 177 20.68 1.10 -16.10
CA GLY A 177 19.89 0.60 -14.96
C GLY A 177 18.75 1.53 -14.54
N SER A 178 18.47 2.60 -15.29
CA SER A 178 17.30 3.45 -15.04
C SER A 178 16.02 2.77 -15.50
N VAL A 179 14.92 2.95 -14.75
CA VAL A 179 13.63 2.38 -15.15
C VAL A 179 13.13 3.07 -16.42
N ALA A 180 12.77 2.24 -17.40
CA ALA A 180 12.48 2.65 -18.76
C ALA A 180 11.17 2.08 -19.31
N GLY A 181 10.35 1.50 -18.45
CA GLY A 181 9.06 0.93 -18.82
C GLY A 181 8.65 -0.26 -17.98
N ALA A 182 7.68 -1.00 -18.49
CA ALA A 182 7.23 -2.27 -17.91
C ALA A 182 6.68 -3.19 -19.00
N ALA A 183 6.59 -4.47 -18.66
CA ALA A 183 5.94 -5.51 -19.45
C ALA A 183 4.91 -6.25 -18.61
N GLY A 184 3.91 -6.83 -19.28
CA GLY A 184 2.85 -7.54 -18.61
C GLY A 184 1.98 -8.34 -19.56
N HIS A 185 0.80 -8.72 -19.07
CA HIS A 185 -0.12 -9.59 -19.79
C HIS A 185 -1.54 -9.03 -19.70
N GLN A 186 -2.19 -8.85 -20.86
CA GLN A 186 -3.60 -8.46 -20.95
C GLN A 186 -4.47 -9.72 -20.84
N ARG A 187 -5.20 -9.85 -19.74
CA ARG A 187 -5.86 -11.10 -19.33
C ARG A 187 -7.05 -11.52 -20.17
N GLN A 188 -7.78 -10.57 -20.75
CA GLN A 188 -9.02 -10.87 -21.49
C GLN A 188 -8.75 -11.28 -22.94
N GLN A 189 -7.65 -10.79 -23.50
CA GLN A 189 -7.25 -11.06 -24.89
C GLN A 189 -6.09 -12.06 -24.98
N ASP A 190 -5.57 -12.49 -23.83
CA ASP A 190 -4.40 -13.38 -23.70
C ASP A 190 -3.19 -12.87 -24.50
N MET A 191 -2.91 -11.57 -24.38
CA MET A 191 -1.84 -10.89 -25.11
C MET A 191 -0.77 -10.39 -24.14
N THR A 192 0.48 -10.47 -24.56
CA THR A 192 1.58 -9.79 -23.90
C THR A 192 1.57 -8.30 -24.26
N TRP A 193 1.94 -7.44 -23.29
CA TRP A 193 2.12 -6.03 -23.56
C TRP A 193 3.47 -5.54 -23.03
N ARG A 194 4.01 -4.54 -23.70
CA ARG A 194 5.19 -3.78 -23.30
C ARG A 194 4.94 -2.30 -23.50
N VAL A 195 5.30 -1.49 -22.51
CA VAL A 195 5.32 -0.03 -22.62
C VAL A 195 6.72 0.45 -22.32
N ARG A 196 7.37 1.05 -23.30
CA ARG A 196 8.61 1.84 -23.10
C ARG A 196 8.21 3.23 -22.67
N ALA A 197 8.80 3.73 -21.58
CA ALA A 197 8.43 5.01 -21.02
C ALA A 197 9.65 5.83 -20.59
N GLY A 198 9.51 7.15 -20.59
CA GLY A 198 10.51 8.05 -20.02
C GLY A 198 10.63 7.90 -18.51
N ALA A 199 9.52 7.66 -17.83
CA ALA A 199 9.45 7.39 -16.40
C ALA A 199 8.28 6.47 -16.06
N VAL A 200 8.36 5.78 -14.92
CA VAL A 200 7.31 4.90 -14.39
C VAL A 200 6.88 5.37 -13.00
N VAL A 201 5.56 5.43 -12.77
CA VAL A 201 4.96 5.69 -11.46
C VAL A 201 4.33 4.39 -10.94
N LEU A 202 4.86 3.83 -9.86
CA LEU A 202 4.27 2.72 -9.15
C LEU A 202 3.14 3.20 -8.23
N ALA A 203 1.92 2.82 -8.55
CA ALA A 203 0.71 3.10 -7.78
C ALA A 203 -0.16 1.83 -7.64
N ALA A 204 0.50 0.66 -7.60
CA ALA A 204 -0.10 -0.67 -7.61
C ALA A 204 -0.76 -1.08 -6.28
N GLY A 205 -0.77 -0.19 -5.28
CA GLY A 205 -1.26 -0.48 -3.93
C GLY A 205 -0.22 -1.19 -3.07
N GLY A 206 -0.66 -1.67 -1.90
CA GLY A 206 0.18 -2.39 -0.95
C GLY A 206 0.01 -3.92 -1.02
N CYS A 207 0.21 -4.59 0.13
CA CYS A 207 0.00 -6.03 0.30
C CYS A 207 -0.98 -6.31 1.43
N ALA A 208 -2.03 -7.09 1.17
CA ALA A 208 -3.00 -7.58 2.15
C ALA A 208 -3.07 -9.10 2.20
N PHE A 209 -2.17 -9.82 1.56
CA PHE A 209 -2.04 -11.28 1.60
C PHE A 209 -3.35 -12.04 1.29
N LEU A 210 -4.18 -11.52 0.38
CA LEU A 210 -5.48 -12.11 0.03
C LEU A 210 -6.36 -12.41 1.27
N SER A 211 -6.35 -11.54 2.26
CA SER A 211 -7.00 -11.71 3.57
C SER A 211 -8.53 -11.80 3.53
N GLY A 212 -9.15 -11.56 2.41
CA GLY A 212 -10.61 -11.51 2.27
C GLY A 212 -11.23 -10.14 2.59
N ALA A 213 -10.44 -9.14 3.03
CA ALA A 213 -10.94 -7.79 3.22
C ALA A 213 -11.42 -7.18 1.89
N LEU A 214 -12.53 -6.44 1.93
CA LEU A 214 -13.22 -5.93 0.75
C LEU A 214 -12.31 -5.02 -0.10
N GLY A 215 -12.18 -5.38 -1.39
CA GLY A 215 -11.34 -4.67 -2.37
C GLY A 215 -9.84 -4.96 -2.23
N CYS A 216 -9.41 -5.82 -1.30
CA CYS A 216 -8.01 -6.14 -1.05
C CYS A 216 -7.48 -7.35 -1.83
N ASN A 217 -8.34 -8.03 -2.60
CA ASN A 217 -8.00 -9.23 -3.38
C ASN A 217 -7.09 -8.96 -4.60
N VAL A 218 -6.82 -7.71 -4.94
CA VAL A 218 -5.94 -7.32 -6.05
C VAL A 218 -4.61 -6.74 -5.58
N VAL A 219 -4.41 -6.54 -4.27
CA VAL A 219 -3.23 -5.90 -3.69
C VAL A 219 -2.37 -6.93 -2.99
N THR A 220 -1.41 -7.45 -3.71
CA THR A 220 -0.56 -8.61 -3.38
C THR A 220 0.92 -8.24 -3.21
N GLY A 221 1.26 -6.94 -3.20
CA GLY A 221 2.64 -6.48 -3.01
C GLY A 221 3.47 -6.39 -4.29
N ASP A 222 2.83 -6.52 -5.46
CA ASP A 222 3.54 -6.56 -6.75
C ASP A 222 4.45 -5.34 -6.96
N GLY A 223 3.98 -4.14 -6.59
CA GLY A 223 4.76 -2.91 -6.72
C GLY A 223 6.05 -2.92 -5.91
N ALA A 224 6.04 -3.49 -4.70
CA ALA A 224 7.23 -3.63 -3.88
C ALA A 224 8.22 -4.63 -4.49
N LEU A 225 7.71 -5.76 -5.04
CA LEU A 225 8.54 -6.74 -5.73
C LEU A 225 9.22 -6.14 -6.95
N PHE A 226 8.47 -5.42 -7.79
CA PHE A 226 9.03 -4.75 -8.98
C PHE A 226 10.11 -3.73 -8.61
N ALA A 227 9.88 -2.95 -7.55
CA ALA A 227 10.84 -1.98 -7.06
C ALA A 227 12.13 -2.66 -6.56
N ALA A 228 12.01 -3.73 -5.77
CA ALA A 228 13.16 -4.48 -5.27
C ALA A 228 13.94 -5.19 -6.40
N GLU A 229 13.28 -5.67 -7.43
CA GLU A 229 13.92 -6.30 -8.61
C GLU A 229 14.82 -5.34 -9.38
N VAL A 230 14.53 -4.04 -9.35
CA VAL A 230 15.39 -3.00 -9.96
C VAL A 230 16.34 -2.32 -8.95
N GLY A 231 16.38 -2.83 -7.71
CA GLY A 231 17.29 -2.35 -6.67
C GLY A 231 16.77 -1.16 -5.86
N ALA A 232 15.48 -0.85 -5.91
CA ALA A 232 14.89 0.18 -5.05
C ALA A 232 14.74 -0.32 -3.61
N GLU A 233 14.92 0.60 -2.67
CA GLU A 233 14.80 0.36 -1.25
C GLU A 233 13.34 0.44 -0.78
N LEU A 234 13.03 -0.25 0.32
CA LEU A 234 11.77 -0.21 1.03
C LEU A 234 11.97 0.45 2.40
N SER A 235 10.92 0.98 3.02
CA SER A 235 10.98 1.58 4.36
C SER A 235 9.71 1.27 5.15
N GLY A 236 9.86 1.11 6.48
CA GLY A 236 8.75 0.89 7.40
C GLY A 236 8.06 -0.46 7.25
N MET A 237 8.76 -1.48 6.75
CA MET A 237 8.16 -2.79 6.44
C MET A 237 7.62 -3.49 7.68
N GLU A 238 8.20 -3.27 8.86
CA GLU A 238 7.71 -3.78 10.15
C GLU A 238 6.31 -3.27 10.52
N PHE A 239 5.87 -2.16 9.92
CA PHE A 239 4.55 -1.56 10.10
C PHE A 239 3.53 -1.95 9.02
N SER A 240 3.72 -3.10 8.39
CA SER A 240 2.85 -3.63 7.32
C SER A 240 1.80 -4.63 7.82
N ASN A 241 1.43 -4.57 9.10
CA ASN A 241 0.57 -5.55 9.76
C ASN A 241 -0.72 -4.96 10.35
N HIS A 242 -1.38 -4.09 9.62
CA HIS A 242 -2.63 -3.48 10.08
C HIS A 242 -3.81 -4.45 10.00
N TYR A 243 -4.40 -4.78 11.13
CA TYR A 243 -5.66 -5.52 11.22
C TYR A 243 -6.83 -4.56 11.45
N SER A 244 -7.92 -4.78 10.74
CA SER A 244 -9.15 -3.96 10.82
C SER A 244 -10.35 -4.78 11.23
N ILE A 245 -11.20 -4.22 12.09
CA ILE A 245 -12.42 -4.87 12.59
C ILE A 245 -13.41 -5.03 11.43
N ALA A 246 -14.04 -6.20 11.36
CA ALA A 246 -15.18 -6.52 10.52
C ALA A 246 -16.20 -7.34 11.33
N ALA A 247 -17.48 -7.33 10.96
CA ALA A 247 -18.39 -8.36 11.43
C ALA A 247 -17.93 -9.72 10.87
N GLU A 248 -18.04 -10.81 11.64
CA GLU A 248 -17.54 -12.13 11.26
C GLU A 248 -18.11 -12.62 9.92
N PHE A 249 -19.36 -12.25 9.63
CA PHE A 249 -20.08 -12.57 8.40
C PHE A 249 -19.85 -11.53 7.27
N SER A 250 -18.86 -10.63 7.39
CA SER A 250 -18.62 -9.53 6.45
C SER A 250 -17.15 -9.38 6.11
N SER A 251 -16.85 -9.01 4.87
CA SER A 251 -15.52 -8.59 4.42
C SER A 251 -15.25 -7.09 4.60
N VAL A 252 -16.24 -6.32 5.08
CA VAL A 252 -16.17 -4.85 5.15
C VAL A 252 -15.37 -4.41 6.36
N THR A 253 -14.10 -4.12 6.17
CA THR A 253 -13.17 -3.61 7.18
C THR A 253 -13.20 -2.09 7.33
N LYS A 254 -13.72 -1.37 6.34
CA LYS A 254 -13.78 0.10 6.34
C LYS A 254 -15.05 0.63 7.03
N GLY A 255 -15.38 0.04 8.17
CA GLY A 255 -16.52 0.42 9.00
C GLY A 255 -16.15 1.55 9.96
N ARG A 256 -16.30 2.81 9.52
CA ARG A 256 -16.08 3.98 10.40
C ARG A 256 -16.95 3.95 11.66
N PHE A 257 -18.05 3.24 11.63
CA PHE A 257 -19.02 3.15 12.73
C PHE A 257 -18.55 2.31 13.91
N PHE A 258 -17.55 1.45 13.76
CA PHE A 258 -16.93 0.78 14.90
C PHE A 258 -16.31 1.74 15.93
N SER A 259 -16.11 3.02 15.58
CA SER A 259 -15.74 4.05 16.58
C SER A 259 -16.88 4.39 17.54
N GLN A 260 -18.10 3.99 17.23
CA GLN A 260 -19.32 4.16 18.02
C GLN A 260 -19.86 2.79 18.50
N ALA A 261 -18.97 1.83 18.73
CA ALA A 261 -19.34 0.50 19.19
C ALA A 261 -18.78 0.23 20.60
N THR A 262 -19.53 -0.52 21.36
CA THR A 262 -19.08 -1.20 22.57
C THR A 262 -18.73 -2.64 22.23
N PHE A 263 -17.69 -3.17 22.89
CA PHE A 263 -17.18 -4.51 22.64
C PHE A 263 -17.37 -5.40 23.88
N PHE A 264 -17.64 -6.69 23.66
CA PHE A 264 -18.03 -7.63 24.69
C PHE A 264 -17.29 -8.94 24.54
N HIS A 265 -17.02 -9.60 25.66
CA HIS A 265 -16.60 -10.99 25.74
C HIS A 265 -17.69 -11.96 25.25
N GLU A 266 -17.38 -13.23 25.06
CA GLU A 266 -18.33 -14.25 24.64
C GLU A 266 -19.46 -14.47 25.67
N ASP A 267 -19.18 -14.29 26.96
CA ASP A 267 -20.17 -14.34 28.05
C ASP A 267 -21.08 -13.10 28.12
N GLY A 268 -20.83 -12.12 27.28
CA GLY A 268 -21.59 -10.88 27.21
C GLY A 268 -21.16 -9.76 28.16
N SER A 269 -20.13 -9.98 28.98
CA SER A 269 -19.51 -8.95 29.81
C SER A 269 -18.75 -7.91 28.95
N LEU A 270 -18.52 -6.73 29.51
CA LEU A 270 -17.83 -5.63 28.82
C LEU A 270 -16.34 -5.99 28.61
N LEU A 271 -15.85 -5.88 27.36
CA LEU A 271 -14.42 -5.99 27.07
C LEU A 271 -13.76 -4.62 27.32
N GLU A 272 -13.26 -4.45 28.53
CA GLU A 272 -12.67 -3.18 28.98
C GLU A 272 -11.43 -2.80 28.18
N GLY A 273 -11.28 -1.50 27.91
CA GLY A 273 -10.15 -0.97 27.13
C GLY A 273 -10.21 -1.26 25.63
N ALA A 274 -11.20 -2.00 25.15
CA ALA A 274 -11.39 -2.27 23.72
C ALA A 274 -11.84 -1.01 22.96
N GLY A 275 -11.39 -0.88 21.71
CA GLY A 275 -11.77 0.23 20.84
C GLY A 275 -11.25 0.10 19.44
N SER A 276 -11.89 0.78 18.49
CA SER A 276 -11.54 0.66 17.06
C SER A 276 -10.21 1.34 16.67
N GLN A 277 -9.69 2.24 17.50
CA GLN A 277 -8.40 2.90 17.30
C GLN A 277 -7.42 2.53 18.43
N LYS A 278 -7.54 3.19 19.58
CA LYS A 278 -6.87 2.77 20.81
C LYS A 278 -7.62 1.55 21.36
N GLY A 279 -6.92 0.50 21.77
CA GLY A 279 -7.56 -0.71 22.29
C GLY A 279 -7.91 -1.76 21.25
N ARG A 280 -7.61 -1.59 19.97
CA ARG A 280 -7.81 -2.66 18.97
C ARG A 280 -6.99 -3.92 19.30
N SER A 281 -5.81 -3.77 19.89
CA SER A 281 -5.02 -4.89 20.37
C SER A 281 -5.67 -5.66 21.53
N VAL A 282 -6.55 -5.03 22.32
CA VAL A 282 -7.36 -5.71 23.34
C VAL A 282 -8.33 -6.66 22.65
N ILE A 283 -9.03 -6.19 21.59
CA ILE A 283 -9.91 -7.03 20.77
C ILE A 283 -9.13 -8.20 20.15
N GLY A 284 -7.96 -7.91 19.54
CA GLY A 284 -7.12 -8.94 18.93
C GLY A 284 -6.65 -10.00 19.93
N ARG A 285 -6.35 -9.61 21.16
CA ARG A 285 -5.99 -10.52 22.27
C ARG A 285 -7.15 -11.43 22.67
N ALA A 286 -8.34 -10.87 22.84
CA ALA A 286 -9.52 -11.65 23.17
C ALA A 286 -9.83 -12.66 22.04
N LEU A 287 -9.74 -12.23 20.77
CA LEU A 287 -9.96 -13.09 19.60
C LEU A 287 -8.98 -14.29 19.48
N LEU A 288 -7.87 -14.31 20.22
CA LEU A 288 -6.99 -15.48 20.28
C LEU A 288 -7.62 -16.65 21.07
N ASN A 289 -8.56 -16.37 21.98
CA ASN A 289 -9.04 -17.34 22.96
C ASN A 289 -10.55 -17.52 22.95
N GLU A 290 -11.31 -16.52 22.44
CA GLU A 290 -12.79 -16.50 22.52
C GLU A 290 -13.39 -15.72 21.35
N LYS A 291 -14.70 -15.81 21.20
CA LYS A 291 -15.45 -14.91 20.32
C LYS A 291 -15.63 -13.55 20.98
N VAL A 292 -15.45 -12.51 20.16
CA VAL A 292 -15.69 -11.13 20.59
C VAL A 292 -16.90 -10.58 19.85
N TYR A 293 -17.75 -9.86 20.59
CA TYR A 293 -18.95 -9.26 20.06
C TYR A 293 -18.85 -7.74 20.07
N ALA A 294 -19.58 -7.09 19.19
CA ALA A 294 -19.75 -5.64 19.16
C ALA A 294 -21.24 -5.29 19.07
N GLN A 295 -21.58 -4.10 19.54
CA GLN A 295 -22.88 -3.48 19.34
C GLN A 295 -22.65 -1.99 19.09
N LEU A 296 -23.28 -1.44 18.05
CA LEU A 296 -23.22 0.02 17.81
C LEU A 296 -24.06 0.74 18.88
N HIS A 297 -23.60 1.92 19.30
CA HIS A 297 -24.38 2.77 20.19
C HIS A 297 -25.70 3.13 19.52
N TRP A 298 -26.77 3.07 20.30
CA TRP A 298 -28.08 3.49 19.81
C TRP A 298 -28.02 4.98 19.40
N VAL A 299 -28.60 5.28 18.28
CA VAL A 299 -28.84 6.64 17.79
C VAL A 299 -30.27 6.74 17.26
N ASP A 300 -30.80 7.96 17.16
CA ASP A 300 -32.13 8.19 16.64
C ASP A 300 -32.29 7.69 15.18
N GLU A 301 -33.53 7.46 14.76
CA GLU A 301 -33.85 6.88 13.46
C GLU A 301 -33.30 7.72 12.29
N THR A 302 -33.33 9.04 12.39
CA THR A 302 -32.79 9.95 11.37
C THR A 302 -31.29 9.75 11.21
N THR A 303 -30.57 9.62 12.32
CA THR A 303 -29.12 9.34 12.32
C THR A 303 -28.82 7.96 11.78
N GLN A 304 -29.61 6.93 12.11
CA GLN A 304 -29.44 5.58 11.54
C GLN A 304 -29.63 5.58 10.02
N GLN A 305 -30.66 6.25 9.52
CA GLN A 305 -30.90 6.39 8.07
C GLN A 305 -29.75 7.12 7.38
N PHE A 306 -29.23 8.19 8.00
CA PHE A 306 -28.05 8.89 7.49
C PHE A 306 -26.81 7.97 7.46
N MET A 307 -26.55 7.18 8.50
CA MET A 307 -25.43 6.24 8.54
C MET A 307 -25.56 5.17 7.44
N ARG A 308 -26.77 4.61 7.23
CA ARG A 308 -27.06 3.64 6.17
C ARG A 308 -26.86 4.24 4.78
N HIS A 309 -27.28 5.46 4.56
CA HIS A 309 -27.05 6.18 3.30
C HIS A 309 -25.57 6.50 3.07
N ALA A 310 -24.85 6.90 4.12
CA ALA A 310 -23.44 7.29 4.03
C ALA A 310 -22.50 6.10 3.75
N GLN A 311 -22.86 4.89 4.21
CA GLN A 311 -22.05 3.69 4.00
C GLN A 311 -22.93 2.42 3.86
N PRO A 312 -23.66 2.27 2.76
CA PRO A 312 -24.62 1.18 2.58
C PRO A 312 -23.97 -0.20 2.61
N ASN A 313 -22.75 -0.35 2.11
CA ASN A 313 -22.01 -1.60 2.10
C ASN A 313 -21.66 -2.11 3.51
N PHE A 314 -21.61 -1.24 4.52
CA PHE A 314 -21.41 -1.65 5.91
C PHE A 314 -22.66 -2.35 6.46
N PHE A 315 -23.85 -1.83 6.18
CA PHE A 315 -25.11 -2.34 6.72
C PHE A 315 -25.69 -3.53 5.94
N LEU A 316 -25.41 -3.63 4.64
CA LEU A 316 -25.94 -4.70 3.78
C LEU A 316 -25.71 -6.13 4.32
N PRO A 317 -24.53 -6.51 4.86
CA PRO A 317 -24.35 -7.81 5.51
C PRO A 317 -25.27 -8.02 6.72
N PHE A 318 -25.47 -7.00 7.55
CA PHE A 318 -26.38 -7.06 8.69
C PHE A 318 -27.83 -7.29 8.26
N ASP A 319 -28.29 -6.54 7.27
CA ASP A 319 -29.64 -6.69 6.72
C ASP A 319 -29.88 -8.10 6.15
N ARG A 320 -28.87 -8.68 5.48
CA ARG A 320 -28.92 -10.06 4.96
C ARG A 320 -28.99 -11.12 6.05
N HIS A 321 -28.41 -10.86 7.21
CA HIS A 321 -28.44 -11.75 8.37
C HIS A 321 -29.59 -11.46 9.33
N GLY A 322 -30.44 -10.46 9.07
CA GLY A 322 -31.54 -10.06 9.95
C GLY A 322 -31.05 -9.50 11.30
N ILE A 323 -29.86 -8.89 11.34
CA ILE A 323 -29.26 -8.34 12.55
C ILE A 323 -29.40 -6.83 12.53
N ASP A 324 -29.99 -6.25 13.57
CA ASP A 324 -29.92 -4.82 13.81
C ASP A 324 -28.69 -4.50 14.69
N PRO A 325 -27.63 -3.88 14.13
CA PRO A 325 -26.39 -3.65 14.86
C PRO A 325 -26.52 -2.62 15.99
N PHE A 326 -27.59 -1.86 16.06
CA PHE A 326 -27.84 -0.87 17.13
C PHE A 326 -28.48 -1.49 18.38
N THR A 327 -29.22 -2.59 18.21
CA THR A 327 -29.98 -3.24 19.30
C THR A 327 -29.46 -4.64 19.63
N GLN A 328 -28.71 -5.27 18.73
CA GLN A 328 -28.21 -6.63 18.88
C GLN A 328 -26.70 -6.67 18.90
N LYS A 329 -26.12 -7.52 19.75
CA LYS A 329 -24.71 -7.88 19.73
C LYS A 329 -24.44 -8.79 18.52
N PHE A 330 -23.34 -8.55 17.81
CA PHE A 330 -22.92 -9.35 16.65
C PHE A 330 -21.44 -9.74 16.77
N PRO A 331 -21.07 -10.93 16.31
CA PRO A 331 -19.69 -11.39 16.37
C PRO A 331 -18.81 -10.60 15.41
N ILE A 332 -17.57 -10.36 15.84
CA ILE A 332 -16.56 -9.64 15.06
C ILE A 332 -15.29 -10.46 14.88
N THR A 333 -14.55 -10.09 13.86
CA THR A 333 -13.17 -10.54 13.58
C THR A 333 -12.29 -9.37 13.19
N CYS A 334 -11.00 -9.62 13.04
CA CYS A 334 -10.06 -8.65 12.50
C CYS A 334 -9.41 -9.22 11.23
N LEU A 335 -9.59 -8.56 10.10
CA LEU A 335 -8.97 -8.95 8.83
C LEU A 335 -7.70 -8.12 8.59
N LEU A 336 -6.66 -8.78 8.09
CA LEU A 336 -5.40 -8.11 7.76
C LEU A 336 -5.59 -7.23 6.51
N GLU A 337 -5.38 -5.94 6.65
CA GLU A 337 -5.24 -5.00 5.52
C GLU A 337 -3.76 -4.72 5.20
N GLY A 338 -2.84 -5.28 5.98
CA GLY A 338 -1.41 -5.22 5.72
C GLY A 338 -0.89 -3.80 5.56
N SER A 339 -0.13 -3.55 4.51
CA SER A 339 0.41 -2.21 4.20
C SER A 339 -0.60 -1.26 3.56
N ILE A 340 -1.81 -1.71 3.21
CA ILE A 340 -2.88 -0.81 2.72
C ILE A 340 -3.25 0.22 3.80
N ARG A 341 -3.29 -0.20 5.06
CA ARG A 341 -3.41 0.69 6.23
C ARG A 341 -2.18 0.65 7.14
N GLY A 342 -1.18 -0.15 6.81
CA GLY A 342 0.16 -0.04 7.33
C GLY A 342 0.90 1.13 6.71
N THR A 343 2.17 1.31 7.04
CA THR A 343 2.97 2.42 6.54
C THR A 343 4.13 2.00 5.64
N GLY A 344 4.46 0.70 5.62
CA GLY A 344 5.55 0.15 4.82
C GLY A 344 5.30 0.22 3.31
N GLY A 345 6.36 0.43 2.56
CA GLY A 345 6.35 0.50 1.10
C GLY A 345 7.68 0.94 0.51
N VAL A 346 7.70 1.26 -0.77
CA VAL A 346 8.90 1.74 -1.48
C VAL A 346 9.38 3.06 -0.87
N ARG A 347 10.68 3.16 -0.57
CA ARG A 347 11.30 4.35 -0.01
C ARG A 347 11.21 5.53 -0.99
N ILE A 348 10.86 6.69 -0.46
CA ILE A 348 10.85 7.98 -1.16
C ILE A 348 12.11 8.75 -0.78
N VAL A 349 12.89 9.18 -1.76
CA VAL A 349 14.17 9.90 -1.54
C VAL A 349 14.09 11.38 -1.87
N THR A 350 13.03 11.83 -2.57
CA THR A 350 12.83 13.24 -2.94
C THR A 350 11.42 13.72 -2.60
N ASP A 351 11.23 15.02 -2.55
CA ASP A 351 9.94 15.67 -2.28
C ASP A 351 8.86 15.41 -3.33
N ASP A 352 9.24 14.97 -4.50
CA ASP A 352 8.35 14.65 -5.62
C ASP A 352 8.17 13.14 -5.85
N CYS A 353 8.41 12.37 -4.79
CA CYS A 353 8.18 10.93 -4.73
C CYS A 353 9.05 10.08 -5.66
N ALA A 354 10.26 10.53 -6.02
CA ALA A 354 11.26 9.67 -6.66
C ALA A 354 11.78 8.61 -5.69
N THR A 355 12.10 7.43 -6.20
CA THR A 355 12.78 6.37 -5.48
C THR A 355 14.30 6.49 -5.61
N SER A 356 15.06 5.56 -5.00
CA SER A 356 16.53 5.47 -5.18
C SER A 356 16.94 5.07 -6.60
N VAL A 357 16.00 4.62 -7.44
CA VAL A 357 16.26 4.19 -8.82
C VAL A 357 15.81 5.27 -9.82
N PRO A 358 16.70 5.77 -10.69
CA PRO A 358 16.33 6.79 -11.67
C PRO A 358 15.18 6.33 -12.58
N GLY A 359 14.27 7.26 -12.91
CA GLY A 359 13.10 6.96 -13.74
C GLY A 359 11.95 6.28 -13.01
N LEU A 360 12.13 5.92 -11.73
CA LEU A 360 11.10 5.26 -10.91
C LEU A 360 10.56 6.19 -9.83
N TYR A 361 9.24 6.32 -9.78
CA TYR A 361 8.48 7.06 -8.78
C TYR A 361 7.51 6.11 -8.08
N ALA A 362 7.16 6.39 -6.83
CA ALA A 362 6.17 5.59 -6.11
C ALA A 362 5.13 6.48 -5.44
N ALA A 363 3.85 6.05 -5.45
CA ALA A 363 2.75 6.82 -4.91
C ALA A 363 1.67 5.93 -4.25
N GLY A 364 0.89 6.52 -3.35
CA GLY A 364 -0.15 5.82 -2.61
C GLY A 364 0.40 4.71 -1.73
N ASP A 365 -0.31 3.59 -1.67
CA ASP A 365 0.08 2.45 -0.82
C ASP A 365 1.29 1.66 -1.36
N SER A 366 1.77 1.94 -2.57
CA SER A 366 3.06 1.42 -3.06
C SER A 366 4.26 2.11 -2.41
N ALA A 367 4.11 3.40 -2.05
CA ALA A 367 5.13 4.18 -1.37
C ALA A 367 4.97 4.10 0.15
N THR A 368 6.08 4.17 0.88
CA THR A 368 6.03 4.29 2.34
C THR A 368 5.20 5.51 2.77
N ARG A 369 4.39 5.36 3.82
CA ARG A 369 3.69 6.47 4.49
C ARG A 369 4.33 6.87 5.81
N GLU A 370 5.42 6.26 6.14
CA GLU A 370 6.13 6.51 7.39
C GLU A 370 6.49 7.98 7.55
N LEU A 371 6.80 8.66 6.44
CA LEU A 371 7.06 10.10 6.41
C LEU A 371 5.89 10.96 6.91
N VAL A 372 4.65 10.50 6.74
CA VAL A 372 3.42 11.25 7.10
C VAL A 372 2.84 10.78 8.42
N CYS A 373 2.91 9.48 8.71
CA CYS A 373 2.18 8.85 9.82
C CYS A 373 3.10 8.16 10.83
N GLY A 374 4.40 8.07 10.58
CA GLY A 374 5.26 7.20 11.36
C GLY A 374 4.82 5.73 11.27
N GLY A 375 4.91 5.01 12.37
CA GLY A 375 4.58 3.58 12.44
C GLY A 375 3.08 3.25 12.59
N PHE A 376 2.15 4.21 12.43
CA PHE A 376 0.73 3.96 12.62
C PHE A 376 -0.17 4.97 11.91
N THR A 377 -1.01 4.54 10.99
CA THR A 377 -1.94 5.44 10.28
C THR A 377 -3.18 5.84 11.10
N GLY A 378 -3.56 5.06 12.08
CA GLY A 378 -4.70 5.31 12.97
C GLY A 378 -6.09 5.29 12.34
N GLY A 379 -6.20 5.37 11.04
CA GLY A 379 -7.47 5.35 10.28
C GLY A 379 -7.24 5.71 8.83
N GLY A 380 -8.15 5.35 7.94
CA GLY A 380 -7.97 5.45 6.48
C GLY A 380 -7.79 6.85 5.89
N SER A 381 -8.01 7.92 6.64
CA SER A 381 -8.00 9.29 6.11
C SER A 381 -6.63 9.76 5.62
N HIS A 382 -5.55 9.35 6.30
CA HIS A 382 -4.17 9.67 5.91
C HIS A 382 -3.76 8.94 4.63
N ASN A 383 -4.24 7.70 4.46
CA ASN A 383 -3.98 6.90 3.26
C ASN A 383 -4.55 7.59 2.02
N ALA A 384 -5.79 8.08 2.12
CA ALA A 384 -6.42 8.81 1.02
C ALA A 384 -5.69 10.12 0.72
N ALA A 385 -5.34 10.89 1.74
CA ALA A 385 -4.57 12.13 1.59
C ALA A 385 -3.19 11.87 0.97
N TRP A 386 -2.47 10.84 1.45
CA TRP A 386 -1.21 10.42 0.88
C TRP A 386 -1.34 10.00 -0.59
N ALA A 387 -2.36 9.18 -0.91
CA ALA A 387 -2.58 8.70 -2.28
C ALA A 387 -2.81 9.87 -3.25
N VAL A 388 -3.62 10.84 -2.86
CA VAL A 388 -3.93 12.03 -3.67
C VAL A 388 -2.69 12.91 -3.84
N SER A 389 -1.98 13.19 -2.74
CA SER A 389 -0.83 14.10 -2.74
C SER A 389 0.38 13.50 -3.45
N SER A 390 0.78 12.28 -3.08
CA SER A 390 1.92 11.58 -3.69
C SER A 390 1.68 11.29 -5.18
N GLY A 391 0.45 10.92 -5.57
CA GLY A 391 0.08 10.77 -6.97
C GLY A 391 0.28 12.07 -7.75
N THR A 392 -0.19 13.19 -7.20
CA THR A 392 -0.03 14.51 -7.82
C THR A 392 1.45 14.88 -8.03
N TRP A 393 2.28 14.70 -7.01
CA TRP A 393 3.71 15.03 -7.09
C TRP A 393 4.47 14.09 -8.02
N ALA A 394 4.27 12.77 -7.87
CA ALA A 394 4.91 11.76 -8.71
C ALA A 394 4.56 11.93 -10.21
N GLY A 395 3.30 12.19 -10.52
CA GLY A 395 2.87 12.39 -11.91
C GLY A 395 3.53 13.60 -12.57
N ARG A 396 3.55 14.74 -11.89
CA ARG A 396 4.23 15.95 -12.38
C ARG A 396 5.74 15.74 -12.53
N ALA A 397 6.35 15.07 -11.58
CA ALA A 397 7.80 14.81 -11.59
C ALA A 397 8.20 13.81 -12.67
N ALA A 398 7.47 12.71 -12.81
CA ALA A 398 7.70 11.73 -13.87
C ALA A 398 7.62 12.37 -15.26
N ALA A 399 6.64 13.25 -15.48
CA ALA A 399 6.53 14.00 -16.73
C ALA A 399 7.69 14.97 -16.97
N ARG A 400 8.19 15.64 -15.91
CA ARG A 400 9.40 16.49 -16.02
C ARG A 400 10.63 15.67 -16.36
N HIS A 401 10.83 14.53 -15.67
CA HIS A 401 11.94 13.61 -15.91
C HIS A 401 11.94 13.11 -17.36
N ALA A 402 10.78 12.60 -17.82
CA ALA A 402 10.62 12.11 -19.19
C ALA A 402 10.96 13.19 -20.24
N ARG A 403 10.54 14.42 -19.99
CA ARG A 403 10.88 15.56 -20.88
C ARG A 403 12.38 15.85 -20.92
N GLY A 404 13.05 15.77 -19.77
CA GLY A 404 14.50 15.97 -19.65
C GLY A 404 15.33 14.96 -20.43
N LEU A 405 14.82 13.75 -20.67
CA LEU A 405 15.49 12.72 -21.46
C LEU A 405 15.55 13.04 -22.97
N GLY A 406 14.70 13.93 -23.46
CA GLY A 406 14.54 14.22 -24.89
C GLY A 406 13.79 13.12 -25.66
N GLU A 407 13.27 13.46 -26.83
CA GLU A 407 12.35 12.60 -27.59
C GLU A 407 13.01 11.29 -28.05
N ARG A 408 14.25 11.34 -28.53
CA ARG A 408 14.97 10.16 -29.01
C ARG A 408 15.18 9.13 -27.91
N ALA A 409 15.61 9.56 -26.71
CA ALA A 409 15.84 8.66 -25.59
C ALA A 409 14.53 8.01 -25.10
N ARG A 410 13.41 8.73 -25.13
CA ARG A 410 12.09 8.20 -24.74
C ARG A 410 11.58 7.11 -25.67
N ARG A 411 11.78 7.26 -26.98
CA ARG A 411 11.18 6.38 -28.00
C ARG A 411 12.07 5.25 -28.47
N GLN A 412 13.38 5.41 -28.42
CA GLN A 412 14.32 4.51 -29.09
C GLN A 412 15.31 3.81 -28.16
N ARG A 413 15.36 4.15 -26.85
CA ARG A 413 16.30 3.48 -25.95
C ARG A 413 15.97 1.99 -25.82
N PRO A 414 16.98 1.11 -25.89
CA PRO A 414 16.79 -0.31 -25.62
C PRO A 414 16.29 -0.51 -24.19
N VAL A 415 15.42 -1.48 -24.00
CA VAL A 415 14.90 -1.85 -22.67
C VAL A 415 15.15 -3.32 -22.42
N TYR A 416 15.51 -3.62 -21.17
CA TYR A 416 15.89 -4.94 -20.71
C TYR A 416 15.00 -5.33 -19.53
N ALA A 417 14.74 -6.60 -19.45
CA ALA A 417 13.97 -7.17 -18.36
C ALA A 417 14.90 -7.56 -17.21
N THR A 418 14.50 -7.31 -15.98
CA THR A 418 15.30 -7.63 -14.79
C THR A 418 14.96 -8.98 -14.19
N GLY A 419 13.71 -9.37 -14.15
CA GLY A 419 13.15 -10.68 -13.80
C GLY A 419 13.87 -11.50 -12.72
N GLN A 420 14.46 -10.85 -11.71
CA GLN A 420 15.34 -11.49 -10.73
C GLN A 420 14.62 -12.48 -9.80
N ALA A 421 13.30 -12.40 -9.70
CA ALA A 421 12.52 -13.30 -8.84
C ALA A 421 12.39 -14.75 -9.38
N GLY A 422 13.15 -15.13 -10.40
CA GLY A 422 13.16 -16.49 -10.95
C GLY A 422 11.90 -16.89 -11.71
N LEU A 423 11.02 -15.93 -12.01
CA LEU A 423 9.73 -16.17 -12.68
C LEU A 423 9.85 -16.27 -14.20
N ARG A 424 11.05 -16.30 -14.72
CA ARG A 424 11.33 -16.62 -16.12
C ARG A 424 11.50 -18.11 -16.28
N PRO A 425 11.16 -18.66 -17.45
CA PRO A 425 11.37 -20.06 -17.73
C PRO A 425 12.82 -20.44 -17.43
N THR A 426 13.03 -21.26 -16.40
CA THR A 426 14.34 -21.80 -16.05
C THR A 426 14.63 -23.12 -16.76
N GLY A 427 13.72 -23.57 -17.63
CA GLY A 427 13.77 -24.88 -18.29
C GLY A 427 13.23 -26.04 -17.43
N LYS A 428 12.88 -25.78 -16.17
CA LYS A 428 12.25 -26.75 -15.29
C LYS A 428 10.80 -26.31 -15.02
N PRO A 429 9.80 -26.94 -15.65
CA PRO A 429 8.40 -26.65 -15.33
C PRO A 429 8.10 -27.12 -13.91
N GLY A 430 7.60 -26.21 -13.06
CA GLY A 430 7.02 -26.54 -11.78
C GLY A 430 5.63 -27.18 -11.90
N HIS A 431 5.08 -27.66 -10.80
CA HIS A 431 3.69 -28.12 -10.78
C HIS A 431 2.74 -26.97 -11.12
N PRO A 432 1.70 -27.16 -11.95
CA PRO A 432 0.80 -26.07 -12.38
C PRO A 432 0.13 -25.30 -11.23
N ASP A 433 -0.08 -25.95 -10.09
CA ASP A 433 -0.74 -25.37 -8.91
C ASP A 433 0.25 -24.92 -7.82
N GLU A 434 1.55 -25.00 -8.04
CA GLU A 434 2.58 -24.66 -7.06
C GLU A 434 2.42 -23.23 -6.49
N HIS A 435 1.94 -22.31 -7.31
CA HIS A 435 1.65 -20.94 -6.86
C HIS A 435 0.60 -20.89 -5.75
N ARG A 436 -0.35 -21.84 -5.68
CA ARG A 436 -1.37 -21.92 -4.63
C ARG A 436 -0.75 -22.33 -3.31
N ASP A 437 0.11 -23.33 -3.30
CA ASP A 437 0.81 -23.76 -2.09
C ASP A 437 1.66 -22.63 -1.52
N ILE A 438 2.38 -21.91 -2.37
CA ILE A 438 3.21 -20.77 -1.95
C ILE A 438 2.35 -19.63 -1.38
N VAL A 439 1.20 -19.36 -1.99
CA VAL A 439 0.24 -18.37 -1.46
C VAL A 439 -0.27 -18.79 -0.09
N GLU A 440 -0.65 -20.06 0.11
CA GLU A 440 -1.14 -20.55 1.41
C GLU A 440 -0.05 -20.52 2.48
N ILE A 441 1.22 -20.82 2.13
CA ILE A 441 2.35 -20.63 3.03
C ILE A 441 2.48 -19.16 3.46
N ALA A 442 2.53 -18.24 2.50
CA ALA A 442 2.64 -16.80 2.81
C ALA A 442 1.47 -16.28 3.65
N ARG A 443 0.24 -16.76 3.39
CA ARG A 443 -0.94 -16.45 4.18
C ARG A 443 -0.88 -17.06 5.59
N GLY A 444 -0.45 -18.31 5.70
CA GLY A 444 -0.28 -19.02 6.98
C GLY A 444 0.74 -18.36 7.90
N GLU A 445 1.69 -17.61 7.35
CA GLU A 445 2.63 -16.83 8.15
C GLU A 445 2.16 -15.38 8.41
N ALA A 446 1.42 -14.74 7.49
CA ALA A 446 1.06 -13.33 7.58
C ALA A 446 -0.30 -13.05 8.24
N LEU A 447 -1.30 -13.97 8.13
CA LEU A 447 -2.66 -13.71 8.63
C LEU A 447 -2.87 -13.97 10.13
N PRO A 448 -2.27 -14.99 10.78
CA PRO A 448 -2.51 -15.28 12.19
C PRO A 448 -2.05 -14.16 13.12
N TYR A 449 -2.90 -13.82 14.10
CA TYR A 449 -2.64 -12.73 15.05
C TYR A 449 -1.39 -13.00 15.89
N GLU A 450 -1.22 -14.23 16.35
CA GLU A 450 -0.09 -14.65 17.18
C GLU A 450 1.25 -14.57 16.47
N LYS A 451 1.28 -14.72 15.13
CA LYS A 451 2.50 -14.60 14.33
C LYS A 451 2.83 -13.15 13.95
N ASN A 452 1.82 -12.40 13.50
CA ASN A 452 2.04 -11.13 12.84
C ASN A 452 1.56 -9.90 13.64
N TRP A 453 0.58 -10.04 14.50
CA TRP A 453 0.13 -8.93 15.35
C TRP A 453 0.87 -8.90 16.69
N PHE A 454 0.97 -10.06 17.35
CA PHE A 454 1.64 -10.24 18.65
C PHE A 454 2.94 -11.00 18.46
N ARG A 455 3.97 -10.27 18.03
CA ARG A 455 5.24 -10.83 17.57
C ARG A 455 6.18 -11.16 18.73
N THR A 456 6.92 -12.27 18.60
CA THR A 456 8.11 -12.56 19.38
C THR A 456 9.27 -12.86 18.45
N ARG A 457 10.52 -12.74 18.95
CA ARG A 457 11.72 -13.13 18.19
C ARG A 457 11.59 -14.53 17.63
N GLU A 458 11.23 -15.48 18.49
CA GLU A 458 11.13 -16.90 18.15
C GLU A 458 10.12 -17.14 17.01
N ARG A 459 8.89 -16.62 17.15
CA ARG A 459 7.84 -16.78 16.14
C ARG A 459 8.23 -16.16 14.79
N MET A 460 8.88 -15.00 14.81
CA MET A 460 9.32 -14.33 13.58
C MET A 460 10.47 -15.09 12.91
N ILE A 461 11.40 -15.67 13.65
CA ILE A 461 12.46 -16.52 13.09
C ILE A 461 11.82 -17.74 12.42
N THR A 462 10.94 -18.48 13.12
CA THR A 462 10.23 -19.62 12.54
C THR A 462 9.48 -19.26 11.26
N SER A 463 8.76 -18.14 11.26
CA SER A 463 8.07 -17.65 10.05
C SER A 463 9.05 -17.31 8.92
N LEU A 464 10.19 -16.68 9.23
CA LEU A 464 11.21 -16.37 8.23
C LEU A 464 11.85 -17.61 7.63
N ASP A 465 12.13 -18.63 8.43
CA ASP A 465 12.70 -19.89 7.92
C ASP A 465 11.74 -20.54 6.92
N ILE A 466 10.45 -20.64 7.25
CA ILE A 466 9.41 -21.16 6.35
C ILE A 466 9.31 -20.32 5.07
N LEU A 467 9.35 -18.98 5.18
CA LEU A 467 9.26 -18.08 4.04
C LEU A 467 10.53 -18.10 3.17
N ASN A 468 11.71 -18.29 3.76
CA ASN A 468 12.97 -18.41 3.03
C ASN A 468 13.03 -19.73 2.26
N ASP A 469 12.57 -20.84 2.85
CA ASP A 469 12.43 -22.11 2.15
C ASP A 469 11.44 -21.99 0.98
N SER A 470 10.31 -21.33 1.20
CA SER A 470 9.33 -21.05 0.16
C SER A 470 9.93 -20.16 -0.97
N TRP A 471 10.75 -19.18 -0.60
CA TRP A 471 11.44 -18.31 -1.59
C TRP A 471 12.47 -19.11 -2.40
N THR A 472 13.25 -19.96 -1.79
CA THR A 472 14.23 -20.83 -2.46
C THR A 472 13.54 -21.77 -3.46
N ARG A 473 12.44 -22.40 -3.04
CA ARG A 473 11.60 -23.23 -3.91
C ARG A 473 11.07 -22.42 -5.11
N LEU A 474 10.49 -21.25 -4.84
CA LEU A 474 9.96 -20.34 -5.85
C LEU A 474 11.00 -19.96 -6.91
N ARG A 475 12.21 -19.62 -6.47
CA ARG A 475 13.34 -19.28 -7.35
C ARG A 475 13.73 -20.43 -8.29
N GLY A 476 13.63 -21.67 -7.81
CA GLY A 476 14.06 -22.87 -8.54
C GLY A 476 13.05 -23.42 -9.53
N SER A 477 11.76 -23.25 -9.27
CA SER A 477 10.72 -24.02 -9.99
C SER A 477 9.51 -23.22 -10.44
N LEU A 478 9.22 -22.05 -9.86
CA LEU A 478 7.98 -21.34 -10.14
C LEU A 478 8.03 -20.65 -11.49
N THR A 479 7.58 -21.32 -12.52
CA THR A 479 7.44 -20.76 -13.86
C THR A 479 6.00 -20.94 -14.33
N ALA A 480 5.42 -19.92 -14.96
CA ALA A 480 4.16 -20.06 -15.66
C ALA A 480 4.06 -19.03 -16.77
N PRO A 481 3.99 -19.47 -18.01
CA PRO A 481 3.74 -18.59 -19.16
C PRO A 481 2.26 -18.20 -19.24
N GLY A 482 1.97 -17.13 -19.98
CA GLY A 482 0.63 -16.71 -20.34
C GLY A 482 -0.24 -16.32 -19.13
N PRO A 483 -1.51 -16.74 -19.07
CA PRO A 483 -2.48 -16.31 -18.06
C PRO A 483 -2.11 -16.65 -16.61
N GLN A 484 -1.26 -17.65 -16.38
CA GLN A 484 -0.80 -18.06 -15.06
C GLN A 484 0.33 -17.17 -14.52
N ALA A 485 1.04 -16.43 -15.38
CA ALA A 485 2.17 -15.59 -14.99
C ALA A 485 1.79 -14.59 -13.89
N ARG A 486 0.57 -14.04 -13.91
CA ARG A 486 0.08 -13.15 -12.86
C ARG A 486 0.04 -13.84 -11.50
N ARG A 487 -0.49 -15.06 -11.41
CA ARG A 487 -0.64 -15.79 -10.15
C ARG A 487 0.70 -16.17 -9.55
N THR A 488 1.64 -16.57 -10.39
CA THR A 488 3.03 -16.83 -9.99
C THR A 488 3.71 -15.56 -9.45
N ARG A 489 3.51 -14.42 -10.13
CA ARG A 489 4.04 -13.12 -9.65
C ARG A 489 3.41 -12.70 -8.32
N GLU A 490 2.11 -12.89 -8.14
CA GLU A 490 1.41 -12.61 -6.88
C GLU A 490 1.95 -13.47 -5.73
N ALA A 491 2.20 -14.77 -5.97
CA ALA A 491 2.80 -15.66 -4.98
C ALA A 491 4.21 -15.20 -4.58
N ALA A 492 5.05 -14.85 -5.57
CA ALA A 492 6.38 -14.31 -5.33
C ALA A 492 6.34 -12.99 -4.54
N ALA A 493 5.45 -12.09 -4.92
CA ALA A 493 5.32 -10.79 -4.28
C ALA A 493 4.89 -10.90 -2.80
N MET A 494 3.91 -11.76 -2.51
CA MET A 494 3.48 -11.98 -1.13
C MET A 494 4.57 -12.64 -0.28
N THR A 495 5.30 -13.62 -0.81
CA THR A 495 6.42 -14.27 -0.10
C THR A 495 7.53 -13.26 0.19
N ALA A 496 7.97 -12.49 -0.81
CA ALA A 496 8.99 -11.45 -0.63
C ALA A 496 8.53 -10.40 0.38
N PHE A 497 7.28 -9.95 0.28
CA PHE A 497 6.72 -8.94 1.18
C PHE A 497 6.71 -9.41 2.64
N ALA A 498 6.31 -10.66 2.89
CA ALA A 498 6.35 -11.24 4.23
C ALA A 498 7.79 -11.36 4.78
N ARG A 499 8.76 -11.71 3.93
CA ARG A 499 10.19 -11.77 4.30
C ARG A 499 10.70 -10.40 4.73
N TRP A 500 10.45 -9.35 3.96
CA TRP A 500 10.83 -7.98 4.32
C TRP A 500 10.15 -7.51 5.60
N MET A 501 8.86 -7.81 5.76
CA MET A 501 8.08 -7.44 6.95
C MET A 501 8.65 -8.07 8.22
N TYR A 502 8.98 -9.36 8.20
CA TYR A 502 9.53 -10.06 9.36
C TYR A 502 11.00 -9.73 9.61
N SER A 503 11.81 -9.54 8.57
CA SER A 503 13.21 -9.10 8.74
C SER A 503 13.30 -7.73 9.40
N ALA A 504 12.50 -6.76 8.94
CA ALA A 504 12.39 -5.45 9.58
C ALA A 504 11.83 -5.55 11.01
N GLY A 505 10.81 -6.43 11.23
CA GLY A 505 10.24 -6.68 12.55
C GLY A 505 11.25 -7.30 13.55
N LEU A 506 12.15 -8.16 13.09
CA LEU A 506 13.23 -8.71 13.92
C LEU A 506 14.27 -7.66 14.29
N ALA A 507 14.62 -6.78 13.33
CA ALA A 507 15.59 -5.72 13.56
C ALA A 507 15.10 -4.67 14.57
N ARG A 508 13.77 -4.43 14.67
CA ARG A 508 13.18 -3.52 15.66
C ARG A 508 12.87 -4.27 16.96
N THR A 509 13.70 -4.07 17.97
CA THR A 509 13.60 -4.71 19.29
C THR A 509 12.87 -3.82 20.31
N GLU A 510 11.67 -3.34 19.93
CA GLU A 510 10.79 -2.49 20.74
C GLU A 510 9.33 -2.66 20.31
N THR A 511 8.39 -2.11 21.08
CA THR A 511 7.01 -1.90 20.65
C THR A 511 6.82 -0.43 20.27
N ARG A 512 6.55 -0.16 18.96
CA ARG A 512 6.34 1.19 18.42
C ARG A 512 5.23 1.17 17.37
N GLY A 513 4.34 2.15 17.40
CA GLY A 513 3.24 2.23 16.44
C GLY A 513 2.39 0.96 16.41
N MET A 514 2.25 0.35 15.22
CA MET A 514 1.54 -0.92 15.09
C MET A 514 2.44 -2.16 15.22
N HIS A 515 3.74 -1.99 15.27
CA HIS A 515 4.69 -3.08 15.56
C HIS A 515 4.64 -3.42 17.05
N LYS A 516 4.13 -4.62 17.38
CA LYS A 516 3.96 -5.10 18.75
C LYS A 516 4.90 -6.29 19.01
N ARG A 517 5.85 -6.09 19.93
CA ARG A 517 6.80 -7.11 20.40
C ARG A 517 6.41 -7.52 21.81
N GLU A 518 6.03 -8.77 21.99
CA GLU A 518 5.71 -9.30 23.34
C GLU A 518 6.96 -9.48 24.20
N ASP A 519 8.07 -9.81 23.57
CA ASP A 519 9.40 -9.92 24.18
C ASP A 519 10.10 -8.57 24.40
N PHE A 520 9.63 -7.49 23.74
CA PHE A 520 10.08 -6.10 23.91
C PHE A 520 8.88 -5.15 23.97
N PRO A 521 8.08 -5.19 25.05
CA PRO A 521 6.79 -4.48 25.10
C PRO A 521 6.90 -2.96 25.24
N GLN A 522 8.08 -2.44 25.58
CA GLN A 522 8.33 -1.03 25.77
C GLN A 522 8.84 -0.34 24.51
N LEU A 523 8.61 0.97 24.42
CA LEU A 523 9.22 1.83 23.42
C LEU A 523 10.67 2.14 23.84
N ASP A 524 11.60 2.02 22.91
CA ASP A 524 13.02 2.32 23.12
C ASP A 524 13.42 3.59 22.38
N GLN A 525 13.81 4.64 23.08
CA GLN A 525 14.23 5.91 22.49
C GLN A 525 15.51 5.79 21.65
N ALA A 526 16.39 4.82 21.96
CA ALA A 526 17.58 4.57 21.15
C ALA A 526 17.24 4.06 19.72
N GLN A 527 16.04 3.53 19.54
CA GLN A 527 15.53 3.08 18.24
C GLN A 527 14.63 4.12 17.54
N HIS A 528 14.79 5.40 17.86
CA HIS A 528 14.10 6.50 17.16
C HIS A 528 14.72 6.73 15.77
N HIS A 529 14.59 5.72 14.90
CA HIS A 529 15.05 5.73 13.50
C HIS A 529 14.08 4.91 12.65
N ARG A 530 14.07 5.16 11.34
CA ARG A 530 13.36 4.33 10.36
C ARG A 530 14.21 3.11 10.01
N LEU A 531 13.58 2.07 9.50
CA LEU A 531 14.28 0.90 8.98
C LEU A 531 14.11 0.84 7.46
N LEU A 532 15.24 0.88 6.76
CA LEU A 532 15.31 0.57 5.34
C LEU A 532 15.47 -0.93 5.17
N THR A 533 14.82 -1.47 4.15
CA THR A 533 14.84 -2.90 3.84
C THR A 533 15.04 -3.08 2.34
N GLY A 534 15.73 -4.11 1.94
CA GLY A 534 15.92 -4.44 0.53
C GLY A 534 16.46 -5.84 0.33
N GLY A 535 16.83 -6.15 -0.91
CA GLY A 535 17.30 -7.46 -1.32
C GLY A 535 16.17 -8.45 -1.59
N LEU A 536 16.45 -9.44 -2.39
CA LEU A 536 15.52 -10.52 -2.77
C LEU A 536 15.97 -11.85 -2.18
N ASP A 537 17.12 -12.35 -2.55
CA ASP A 537 17.65 -13.60 -2.00
C ASP A 537 18.17 -13.36 -0.57
N ASP A 538 19.05 -12.38 -0.42
CA ASP A 538 19.55 -11.91 0.87
C ASP A 538 18.81 -10.63 1.25
N VAL A 539 17.92 -10.75 2.22
CA VAL A 539 17.18 -9.60 2.76
C VAL A 539 18.06 -8.88 3.78
N TRP A 540 18.26 -7.60 3.56
CA TRP A 540 19.00 -6.72 4.46
C TRP A 540 18.08 -5.68 5.12
N VAL A 541 18.45 -5.23 6.32
CA VAL A 541 17.77 -4.17 7.07
C VAL A 541 18.83 -3.23 7.65
N THR A 542 18.67 -1.92 7.44
CA THR A 542 19.57 -0.88 7.95
C THR A 542 18.78 0.28 8.57
N PRO A 543 19.28 0.91 9.66
CA PRO A 543 18.64 2.08 10.24
C PRO A 543 18.85 3.33 9.37
N GLU A 544 17.81 4.17 9.28
CA GLU A 544 17.85 5.51 8.70
C GLU A 544 17.47 6.53 9.79
N PRO A 545 18.36 7.47 10.15
CA PRO A 545 18.07 8.47 11.18
C PRO A 545 16.84 9.33 10.84
N VAL A 546 15.99 9.59 11.81
CA VAL A 546 14.93 10.61 11.71
C VAL A 546 15.55 11.97 12.00
N ARG A 547 15.33 12.95 11.14
CA ARG A 547 15.84 14.30 11.35
C ARG A 547 15.28 14.88 12.64
N PRO A 548 16.11 15.47 13.52
CA PRO A 548 15.63 16.13 14.73
C PRO A 548 14.68 17.29 14.39
N VAL A 549 13.63 17.47 15.18
CA VAL A 549 12.65 18.56 15.00
C VAL A 549 13.32 19.96 15.05
N ALA A 550 14.43 20.09 15.76
CA ALA A 550 15.19 21.36 15.89
C ALA A 550 15.89 21.82 14.60
N GLU A 551 16.23 20.91 13.68
CA GLU A 551 16.87 21.27 12.41
C GLU A 551 15.87 21.69 11.31
N MET A 552 14.58 21.65 11.59
CA MET A 552 13.51 21.96 10.65
C MET A 552 13.01 23.41 10.78
N ALA A 553 13.54 24.19 11.72
CA ALA A 553 13.15 25.59 11.99
C ALA A 553 14.09 26.63 11.34
N SER A 554 15.06 26.21 10.53
CA SER A 554 15.99 27.10 9.83
C SER A 554 15.73 27.19 8.33
#